data_6e29fc481cb182c98fab168655d5a169
#
_entry.id   6e29fc481cb182c98fab168655d5a169
#
_cell.length_a   1.000
_cell.length_b   1.000
_cell.length_c   1.000
_cell.angle_alpha   90.00
_cell.angle_beta   90.00
_cell.angle_gamma   90.00
#
_symmetry.space_group_name_H-M   'P 1'
#
loop_
_entity.id
_entity.type
_entity.pdbx_description
1 polymer ?
#
loop_
_entity_poly.entity_id
_entity_poly.type
_entity_poly.pdbx_seq_one_letter_code
_entity_poly.pdbx_strand_id
1 'polypeptide(L)'
;MRVARAFRLPMIVAMAALALSGCTHTSGPVATVQPPRSDLDSLAYGQPYGPAPRVVVASPSGVADSGGAVSALRASFAGSPPRYYAPAPAVYAAAPLPATYDAAYRLDAGDKLRVVVYGQEGLTNTYAIDAGGAITMPLIGSVPARGRTPAELASAITARLRSGYIRDPSVAVEIESYRPFFILGEVAAPGQYPYVPNMSVESAVAIAGGFSPRARRDRVTLTHTDASGSSRYVVPLGTPLSPGDTVFVGERWF
;
A
#
# COMPACT_ATOMS: atom_id res chain seq x y z
N MET A 1 -54.71 -20.14 -23.81
CA MET A 1 -55.51 -19.23 -22.96
C MET A 1 -54.50 -18.33 -22.26
N ARG A 2 -54.20 -17.10 -22.81
CA ARG A 2 -54.84 -15.81 -22.55
C ARG A 2 -55.14 -15.65 -21.06
N VAL A 3 -54.44 -14.71 -20.35
CA VAL A 3 -54.87 -13.36 -20.04
C VAL A 3 -53.72 -12.50 -19.58
N ALA A 4 -53.47 -11.38 -20.25
CA ALA A 4 -52.69 -10.20 -19.87
C ALA A 4 -53.52 -9.26 -19.00
N ARG A 5 -52.89 -8.48 -18.12
CA ARG A 5 -53.34 -7.19 -17.58
C ARG A 5 -52.08 -6.50 -16.99
N ALA A 6 -51.53 -5.52 -17.53
CA ALA A 6 -51.76 -4.16 -17.99
C ALA A 6 -52.37 -3.21 -16.94
N PHE A 7 -51.71 -2.04 -16.79
CA PHE A 7 -52.14 -0.73 -16.25
C PHE A 7 -52.01 -0.55 -14.71
N ARG A 8 -51.41 0.50 -14.17
CA ARG A 8 -51.50 1.96 -14.43
C ARG A 8 -50.43 2.75 -13.69
N LEU A 9 -49.81 3.69 -14.35
CA LEU A 9 -49.31 4.97 -13.77
C LEU A 9 -50.48 5.91 -13.45
N PRO A 10 -50.35 6.85 -12.52
CA PRO A 10 -50.20 8.27 -12.85
C PRO A 10 -49.14 8.98 -11.98
N MET A 11 -48.20 9.76 -12.49
CA MET A 11 -48.22 11.17 -12.90
C MET A 11 -49.04 12.14 -12.06
N ILE A 12 -48.36 12.93 -11.19
CA ILE A 12 -48.73 14.30 -10.73
C ILE A 12 -47.40 14.97 -10.38
N VAL A 13 -46.93 15.80 -11.09
CA VAL A 13 -46.76 17.22 -11.44
C VAL A 13 -46.97 18.22 -10.29
N ALA A 14 -45.95 19.11 -10.22
CA ALA A 14 -45.93 20.45 -9.65
C ALA A 14 -45.62 20.60 -8.17
N MET A 15 -44.70 21.42 -7.72
CA MET A 15 -44.57 22.85 -7.89
C MET A 15 -43.24 23.38 -7.34
N ALA A 16 -42.75 24.41 -8.00
CA ALA A 16 -41.59 25.20 -7.67
C ALA A 16 -41.78 26.05 -6.40
N ALA A 17 -40.72 26.22 -5.63
CA ALA A 17 -40.54 27.42 -4.81
C ALA A 17 -39.03 27.72 -4.69
N LEU A 18 -38.64 28.83 -5.29
CA LEU A 18 -37.37 29.53 -5.08
C LEU A 18 -37.27 30.01 -3.63
N ALA A 19 -36.12 29.76 -3.00
CA ALA A 19 -35.64 30.63 -1.95
C ALA A 19 -34.13 30.78 -2.10
N LEU A 20 -33.72 31.93 -2.61
CA LEU A 20 -32.37 32.46 -2.46
C LEU A 20 -32.16 32.80 -0.97
N SER A 21 -31.10 32.32 -0.37
CA SER A 21 -30.46 32.98 0.78
C SER A 21 -29.04 32.51 0.95
N GLY A 22 -28.11 33.40 0.62
CA GLY A 22 -27.09 33.87 1.55
C GLY A 22 -25.91 32.94 1.75
N CYS A 23 -24.87 33.05 0.90
CA CYS A 23 -23.52 32.65 1.21
C CYS A 23 -22.95 33.51 2.34
N THR A 24 -22.78 32.98 3.54
CA THR A 24 -21.82 33.52 4.51
C THR A 24 -20.71 32.52 4.68
N HIS A 25 -19.59 32.78 4.01
CA HIS A 25 -18.33 32.11 4.32
C HIS A 25 -17.80 32.63 5.64
N THR A 26 -18.04 31.90 6.71
CA THR A 26 -17.28 32.04 7.94
C THR A 26 -16.06 31.16 7.86
N SER A 27 -14.92 31.74 7.48
CA SER A 27 -13.61 31.13 7.70
C SER A 27 -13.31 31.13 9.19
N GLY A 28 -13.61 30.02 9.87
CA GLY A 28 -13.17 29.78 11.24
C GLY A 28 -11.66 29.49 11.27
N PRO A 29 -10.95 29.88 12.32
CA PRO A 29 -9.53 29.57 12.46
C PRO A 29 -9.32 28.07 12.54
N VAL A 30 -8.48 27.52 11.66
CA VAL A 30 -8.04 26.15 11.71
C VAL A 30 -7.17 25.98 12.94
N ALA A 31 -7.67 25.30 13.96
CA ALA A 31 -6.86 24.89 15.11
C ALA A 31 -5.89 23.81 14.63
N THR A 32 -4.61 24.13 14.51
CA THR A 32 -3.54 23.17 14.34
C THR A 32 -3.39 22.37 15.63
N VAL A 33 -3.87 21.13 15.60
CA VAL A 33 -3.63 20.16 16.68
C VAL A 33 -2.14 19.78 16.60
N GLN A 34 -1.38 20.29 17.57
CA GLN A 34 0.01 19.92 17.76
C GLN A 34 0.02 18.50 18.37
N PRO A 35 0.70 17.51 17.76
CA PRO A 35 0.78 16.19 18.35
C PRO A 35 1.54 16.27 19.69
N PRO A 36 1.13 15.49 20.71
CA PRO A 36 1.85 15.46 21.97
C PRO A 36 3.26 14.94 21.73
N ARG A 37 4.26 15.73 22.13
CA ARG A 37 5.66 15.32 22.14
C ARG A 37 5.80 14.19 23.15
N SER A 38 6.21 13.01 22.70
CA SER A 38 6.52 11.91 23.62
C SER A 38 7.79 12.26 24.41
N ASP A 39 7.73 12.07 25.72
CA ASP A 39 8.84 12.32 26.67
C ASP A 39 10.13 11.53 26.34
N LEU A 40 10.05 10.55 25.44
CA LEU A 40 11.17 9.73 25.02
C LEU A 40 12.19 10.46 24.13
N ASP A 41 11.76 11.50 23.39
CA ASP A 41 12.67 12.28 22.54
C ASP A 41 13.57 13.20 23.35
N SER A 42 13.13 13.66 24.51
CA SER A 42 13.92 14.51 25.42
C SER A 42 15.03 13.72 26.12
N LEU A 43 14.84 12.42 26.33
CA LEU A 43 15.82 11.53 26.93
C LEU A 43 16.92 11.06 25.94
N ALA A 44 16.61 11.03 24.64
CA ALA A 44 17.54 10.54 23.63
C ALA A 44 18.57 11.59 23.18
N TYR A 45 18.25 12.88 23.21
CA TYR A 45 19.08 13.92 22.59
C TYR A 45 19.52 15.06 23.50
N GLY A 46 19.19 15.07 24.80
CA GLY A 46 19.82 15.92 25.84
C GLY A 46 19.92 17.43 25.60
N GLN A 47 19.27 17.99 24.58
CA GLN A 47 19.28 19.43 24.28
C GLN A 47 17.87 19.94 24.01
N PRO A 48 17.41 20.99 24.72
CA PRO A 48 16.18 21.66 24.37
C PRO A 48 16.38 22.41 23.03
N TYR A 49 15.66 21.98 22.00
CA TYR A 49 15.54 22.77 20.78
C TYR A 49 14.88 24.11 21.13
N GLY A 50 15.63 25.17 21.01
CA GLY A 50 15.14 26.54 21.12
C GLY A 50 14.02 26.78 20.08
N PRO A 51 13.08 27.71 20.37
CA PRO A 51 12.01 28.00 19.43
C PRO A 51 12.61 28.50 18.09
N ALA A 52 12.13 27.91 16.99
CA ALA A 52 12.52 28.32 15.66
C ALA A 52 12.30 29.84 15.48
N PRO A 53 13.22 30.55 14.79
CA PRO A 53 13.07 31.97 14.57
C PRO A 53 11.77 32.23 13.79
N ARG A 54 10.89 33.05 14.38
CA ARG A 54 9.70 33.53 13.69
C ARG A 54 10.16 34.43 12.54
N VAL A 55 9.92 33.99 11.31
CA VAL A 55 10.03 34.87 10.15
C VAL A 55 8.89 35.89 10.27
N VAL A 56 9.24 37.09 10.70
CA VAL A 56 8.33 38.23 10.65
C VAL A 56 8.30 38.69 9.19
N VAL A 57 7.24 38.32 8.48
CA VAL A 57 6.96 38.90 7.17
C VAL A 57 6.46 40.33 7.43
N ALA A 58 7.35 41.30 7.29
CA ALA A 58 6.99 42.71 7.30
C ALA A 58 6.13 42.99 6.04
N SER A 59 4.88 43.32 6.26
CA SER A 59 4.03 43.88 5.20
C SER A 59 4.57 45.27 4.81
N PRO A 60 4.76 45.56 3.53
CA PRO A 60 5.11 46.93 3.14
C PRO A 60 3.87 47.82 3.28
N SER A 61 3.84 48.60 4.35
CA SER A 61 2.92 49.72 4.46
C SER A 61 3.30 50.76 3.40
N GLY A 62 2.44 50.95 2.43
CA GLY A 62 2.60 51.96 1.40
C GLY A 62 2.58 53.36 2.02
N VAL A 63 3.72 54.01 2.01
CA VAL A 63 3.80 55.48 2.14
C VAL A 63 3.94 56.02 0.72
N ALA A 64 2.90 56.68 0.26
CA ALA A 64 2.91 57.46 -0.97
C ALA A 64 3.80 58.69 -0.69
N ASP A 65 5.04 58.69 -1.16
CA ASP A 65 5.87 59.86 -1.19
C ASP A 65 5.89 60.44 -2.61
N SER A 66 5.36 61.63 -2.72
CA SER A 66 5.32 62.45 -3.94
C SER A 66 6.72 63.07 -4.17
N GLY A 67 7.62 62.26 -4.65
CA GLY A 67 8.98 62.69 -4.99
C GLY A 67 9.14 62.93 -6.50
N GLY A 68 9.37 64.19 -6.87
CA GLY A 68 9.49 64.66 -8.23
C GLY A 68 10.62 64.06 -9.07
N ALA A 69 10.76 64.49 -10.31
CA ALA A 69 11.55 64.00 -11.44
C ALA A 69 13.04 63.60 -11.14
N VAL A 70 13.59 63.93 -9.98
CA VAL A 70 14.95 63.58 -9.55
C VAL A 70 15.08 62.14 -9.07
N SER A 71 14.00 61.54 -8.59
CA SER A 71 13.98 60.12 -8.17
C SER A 71 14.01 59.15 -9.33
N ALA A 72 13.41 59.52 -10.47
CA ALA A 72 13.43 58.75 -11.70
C ALA A 72 14.82 58.63 -12.33
N LEU A 73 15.63 59.71 -12.23
CA LEU A 73 17.01 59.72 -12.71
C LEU A 73 17.97 58.88 -11.84
N ARG A 74 17.73 58.79 -10.52
CA ARG A 74 18.53 57.94 -9.63
C ARG A 74 18.28 56.43 -9.84
N ALA A 75 17.06 56.06 -10.24
CA ALA A 75 16.71 54.66 -10.53
C ALA A 75 17.39 54.14 -11.81
N SER A 76 17.76 55.02 -12.74
CA SER A 76 18.42 54.64 -14.00
C SER A 76 19.91 54.33 -13.84
N PHE A 77 20.53 54.77 -12.75
CA PHE A 77 21.96 54.53 -12.46
C PHE A 77 22.21 53.53 -11.34
N ALA A 78 21.16 53.04 -10.69
CA ALA A 78 21.25 51.94 -9.78
C ALA A 78 21.35 50.65 -10.59
N GLY A 79 22.56 50.15 -10.77
CA GLY A 79 22.82 48.85 -11.38
C GLY A 79 21.90 47.79 -10.73
N SER A 80 21.22 47.00 -11.53
CA SER A 80 20.35 45.94 -11.06
C SER A 80 21.09 45.07 -10.04
N PRO A 81 20.57 44.88 -8.83
CA PRO A 81 21.20 43.99 -7.88
C PRO A 81 21.31 42.60 -8.51
N PRO A 82 22.41 41.89 -8.27
CA PRO A 82 22.55 40.51 -8.78
C PRO A 82 21.34 39.70 -8.32
N ARG A 83 20.61 39.15 -9.27
CA ARG A 83 19.50 38.23 -8.98
C ARG A 83 20.12 37.01 -8.33
N TYR A 84 20.08 36.96 -7.01
CA TYR A 84 20.37 35.74 -6.28
C TYR A 84 19.27 34.73 -6.67
N TYR A 85 19.61 33.80 -7.53
CA TYR A 85 18.77 32.64 -7.77
C TYR A 85 18.84 31.83 -6.49
N ALA A 86 17.91 32.10 -5.57
CA ALA A 86 17.63 31.14 -4.52
C ALA A 86 17.16 29.85 -5.22
N PRO A 87 17.82 28.70 -5.01
CA PRO A 87 17.31 27.46 -5.54
C PRO A 87 15.87 27.33 -5.01
N ALA A 88 14.91 27.21 -5.92
CA ALA A 88 13.53 26.94 -5.56
C ALA A 88 13.56 25.73 -4.62
N PRO A 89 12.86 25.76 -3.47
CA PRO A 89 12.79 24.59 -2.62
C PRO A 89 12.28 23.47 -3.52
N ALA A 90 13.07 22.40 -3.64
CA ALA A 90 12.65 21.22 -4.35
C ALA A 90 11.38 20.75 -3.63
N VAL A 91 10.24 21.06 -4.21
CA VAL A 91 8.97 20.45 -3.79
C VAL A 91 9.14 18.99 -4.17
N TYR A 92 9.62 18.18 -3.23
CA TYR A 92 9.44 16.76 -3.33
C TYR A 92 7.92 16.57 -3.34
N ALA A 93 7.36 16.49 -4.55
CA ALA A 93 6.01 15.98 -4.69
C ALA A 93 6.05 14.63 -3.96
N ALA A 94 5.40 14.56 -2.81
CA ALA A 94 5.24 13.30 -2.12
C ALA A 94 4.67 12.35 -3.16
N ALA A 95 5.47 11.37 -3.57
CA ALA A 95 4.97 10.31 -4.43
C ALA A 95 3.66 9.84 -3.77
N PRO A 96 2.57 9.66 -4.54
CA PRO A 96 1.35 9.14 -3.96
C PRO A 96 1.75 7.88 -3.21
N LEU A 97 1.45 7.88 -1.90
CA LEU A 97 1.67 6.71 -1.06
C LEU A 97 1.04 5.54 -1.82
N PRO A 98 1.78 4.46 -2.10
CA PRO A 98 1.21 3.32 -2.76
C PRO A 98 -0.04 2.94 -2.00
N ALA A 99 -1.15 2.86 -2.73
CA ALA A 99 -2.44 2.46 -2.18
C ALA A 99 -2.23 1.26 -1.28
N THR A 100 -2.66 1.42 -0.05
CA THR A 100 -2.67 0.48 1.06
C THR A 100 -2.51 -0.98 0.65
N TYR A 101 -1.38 -1.58 0.97
CA TYR A 101 -1.14 -3.02 0.98
C TYR A 101 -1.99 -3.74 2.06
N ASP A 102 -3.22 -3.32 2.26
CA ASP A 102 -4.10 -3.83 3.30
C ASP A 102 -5.12 -4.84 2.77
N ALA A 103 -4.88 -5.40 1.60
CA ALA A 103 -5.58 -6.61 1.22
C ALA A 103 -4.97 -7.77 2.01
N ALA A 104 -5.69 -8.22 3.05
CA ALA A 104 -5.30 -9.35 3.86
C ALA A 104 -4.86 -10.52 2.95
N TYR A 105 -3.66 -11.04 3.17
CA TYR A 105 -3.09 -12.12 2.38
C TYR A 105 -4.05 -13.32 2.33
N ARG A 106 -4.26 -13.85 1.14
CA ARG A 106 -5.09 -15.04 0.92
C ARG A 106 -4.20 -16.25 0.69
N LEU A 107 -4.46 -17.26 1.49
CA LEU A 107 -3.77 -18.53 1.47
C LEU A 107 -3.98 -19.27 0.14
N ASP A 108 -2.94 -19.94 -0.34
CA ASP A 108 -3.01 -20.79 -1.53
C ASP A 108 -2.10 -22.01 -1.42
N ALA A 109 -2.21 -22.92 -2.40
CA ALA A 109 -1.42 -24.15 -2.46
C ALA A 109 0.09 -23.85 -2.39
N GLY A 110 0.80 -24.62 -1.58
CA GLY A 110 2.24 -24.47 -1.35
C GLY A 110 2.61 -23.61 -0.15
N ASP A 111 1.69 -22.83 0.43
CA ASP A 111 1.93 -22.12 1.68
C ASP A 111 2.04 -23.13 2.84
N LYS A 112 2.92 -22.86 3.79
CA LYS A 112 3.03 -23.63 5.03
C LYS A 112 2.53 -22.80 6.20
N LEU A 113 1.68 -23.42 6.99
CA LEU A 113 0.98 -22.80 8.11
C LEU A 113 1.37 -23.48 9.40
N ARG A 114 1.68 -22.70 10.41
CA ARG A 114 1.75 -23.18 11.78
C ARG A 114 0.37 -23.04 12.42
N VAL A 115 -0.25 -24.15 12.76
CA VAL A 115 -1.52 -24.18 13.47
C VAL A 115 -1.25 -24.56 14.92
N VAL A 116 -1.69 -23.71 15.84
CA VAL A 116 -1.58 -23.93 17.29
C VAL A 116 -2.99 -24.12 17.83
N VAL A 117 -3.24 -25.30 18.40
CA VAL A 117 -4.50 -25.59 19.11
C VAL A 117 -4.16 -25.65 20.59
N TYR A 118 -4.59 -24.65 21.35
CA TYR A 118 -4.24 -24.52 22.76
C TYR A 118 -4.71 -25.73 23.58
N GLY A 119 -3.81 -26.29 24.38
CA GLY A 119 -4.08 -27.48 25.18
C GLY A 119 -4.12 -28.79 24.39
N GLN A 120 -3.76 -28.80 23.09
CA GLN A 120 -3.78 -29.97 22.22
C GLN A 120 -2.48 -30.07 21.42
N GLU A 121 -1.44 -30.64 22.04
CA GLU A 121 -0.12 -30.78 21.39
C GLU A 121 -0.18 -31.66 20.13
N GLY A 122 -1.00 -32.70 20.12
CA GLY A 122 -1.16 -33.59 18.97
C GLY A 122 -1.77 -32.95 17.73
N LEU A 123 -2.38 -31.77 17.87
CA LEU A 123 -2.96 -30.98 16.76
C LEU A 123 -2.12 -29.77 16.42
N THR A 124 -1.23 -29.33 17.32
CA THR A 124 -0.32 -28.22 17.12
C THR A 124 0.85 -28.65 16.27
N ASN A 125 0.86 -28.23 15.00
CA ASN A 125 1.89 -28.62 14.04
C ASN A 125 1.95 -27.66 12.85
N THR A 126 2.95 -27.87 11.98
CA THR A 126 3.05 -27.24 10.68
C THR A 126 2.28 -28.04 9.64
N TYR A 127 1.40 -27.38 8.92
CA TYR A 127 0.58 -27.96 7.85
C TYR A 127 0.85 -27.25 6.53
N ALA A 128 1.13 -28.02 5.48
CA ALA A 128 1.23 -27.48 4.12
C ALA A 128 -0.16 -27.50 3.45
N ILE A 129 -0.46 -26.43 2.70
CA ILE A 129 -1.63 -26.42 1.85
C ILE A 129 -1.33 -27.24 0.61
N ASP A 130 -2.13 -28.27 0.38
CA ASP A 130 -1.99 -29.18 -0.76
C ASP A 130 -2.40 -28.53 -2.10
N ALA A 131 -2.20 -29.24 -3.20
CA ALA A 131 -2.59 -28.78 -4.54
C ALA A 131 -4.10 -28.56 -4.67
N GLY A 132 -4.91 -29.25 -3.86
CA GLY A 132 -6.36 -29.03 -3.77
C GLY A 132 -6.74 -27.75 -3.04
N GLY A 133 -5.78 -27.10 -2.36
CA GLY A 133 -6.01 -25.90 -1.58
C GLY A 133 -6.54 -26.16 -0.17
N ALA A 134 -6.25 -27.33 0.39
CA ALA A 134 -6.70 -27.73 1.72
C ALA A 134 -5.51 -28.14 2.61
N ILE A 135 -5.68 -28.06 3.92
CA ILE A 135 -4.79 -28.67 4.90
C ILE A 135 -5.45 -29.94 5.48
N THR A 136 -4.67 -30.96 5.77
CA THR A 136 -5.18 -32.18 6.42
C THR A 136 -4.73 -32.23 7.86
N MET A 137 -5.67 -32.21 8.79
CA MET A 137 -5.43 -32.22 10.23
C MET A 137 -5.96 -33.51 10.86
N PRO A 138 -5.30 -34.04 11.91
CA PRO A 138 -5.86 -35.12 12.70
C PRO A 138 -7.25 -34.75 13.22
N LEU A 139 -8.10 -35.74 13.46
CA LEU A 139 -9.48 -35.68 13.95
C LEU A 139 -10.48 -35.05 12.97
N ILE A 140 -10.19 -33.89 12.38
CA ILE A 140 -11.14 -33.12 11.55
C ILE A 140 -10.93 -33.32 10.04
N GLY A 141 -9.87 -34.03 9.63
CA GLY A 141 -9.59 -34.32 8.23
C GLY A 141 -9.20 -33.10 7.40
N SER A 142 -9.64 -33.08 6.15
CA SER A 142 -9.32 -32.01 5.20
C SER A 142 -10.14 -30.73 5.47
N VAL A 143 -9.44 -29.59 5.62
CA VAL A 143 -10.02 -28.25 5.84
C VAL A 143 -9.64 -27.35 4.66
N PRO A 144 -10.61 -26.81 3.88
CA PRO A 144 -10.30 -25.89 2.79
C PRO A 144 -9.60 -24.63 3.29
N ALA A 145 -8.46 -24.29 2.71
CA ALA A 145 -7.64 -23.15 3.09
C ALA A 145 -7.51 -22.09 1.97
N ARG A 146 -7.51 -22.53 0.69
CA ARG A 146 -7.36 -21.65 -0.47
C ARG A 146 -8.36 -20.49 -0.47
N GLY A 147 -7.85 -19.26 -0.71
CA GLY A 147 -8.63 -18.04 -0.78
C GLY A 147 -9.07 -17.47 0.57
N ARG A 148 -8.80 -18.15 1.67
CA ARG A 148 -9.08 -17.68 3.02
C ARG A 148 -7.90 -16.92 3.60
N THR A 149 -8.18 -16.05 4.55
CA THR A 149 -7.16 -15.48 5.43
C THR A 149 -6.80 -16.47 6.55
N PRO A 150 -5.65 -16.32 7.20
CA PRO A 150 -5.31 -17.14 8.38
C PRO A 150 -6.38 -17.11 9.48
N ALA A 151 -6.99 -15.93 9.71
CA ALA A 151 -8.05 -15.77 10.71
C ALA A 151 -9.34 -16.53 10.33
N GLU A 152 -9.73 -16.48 9.05
CA GLU A 152 -10.89 -17.24 8.54
C GLU A 152 -10.64 -18.76 8.62
N LEU A 153 -9.40 -19.20 8.34
CA LEU A 153 -9.02 -20.60 8.48
C LEU A 153 -9.05 -21.04 9.95
N ALA A 154 -8.53 -20.24 10.88
CA ALA A 154 -8.60 -20.50 12.31
C ALA A 154 -10.04 -20.67 12.79
N SER A 155 -10.94 -19.82 12.34
CA SER A 155 -12.37 -19.88 12.64
C SER A 155 -13.00 -21.18 12.10
N ALA A 156 -12.64 -21.59 10.88
CA ALA A 156 -13.12 -22.80 10.27
C ALA A 156 -12.64 -24.07 11.00
N ILE A 157 -11.39 -24.10 11.42
CA ILE A 157 -10.81 -25.19 12.24
C ILE A 157 -11.52 -25.24 13.59
N THR A 158 -11.67 -24.10 14.26
CA THR A 158 -12.39 -23.99 15.55
C THR A 158 -13.81 -24.55 15.46
N ALA A 159 -14.55 -24.17 14.42
CA ALA A 159 -15.92 -24.68 14.21
C ALA A 159 -15.96 -26.21 14.06
N ARG A 160 -15.02 -26.80 13.29
CA ARG A 160 -14.94 -28.25 13.10
C ARG A 160 -14.53 -29.00 14.36
N LEU A 161 -13.56 -28.46 15.12
CA LEU A 161 -13.15 -29.07 16.39
C LEU A 161 -14.27 -29.04 17.43
N ARG A 162 -15.07 -27.96 17.46
CA ARG A 162 -16.24 -27.83 18.36
C ARG A 162 -17.34 -28.82 18.03
N SER A 163 -17.47 -29.26 16.79
CA SER A 163 -18.55 -30.15 16.35
C SER A 163 -18.42 -31.60 16.76
N GLY A 164 -17.69 -31.93 17.83
CA GLY A 164 -17.64 -33.27 18.40
C GLY A 164 -16.30 -33.73 18.96
N TYR A 165 -15.26 -32.90 18.89
CA TYR A 165 -13.92 -33.29 19.33
C TYR A 165 -13.46 -32.52 20.58
N ILE A 166 -13.64 -31.18 20.59
CA ILE A 166 -13.18 -30.32 21.68
C ILE A 166 -14.28 -29.34 22.04
N ARG A 167 -14.62 -29.23 23.33
CA ARG A 167 -15.74 -28.42 23.78
C ARG A 167 -15.53 -26.92 23.58
N ASP A 168 -14.31 -26.44 23.80
CA ASP A 168 -13.96 -25.01 23.69
C ASP A 168 -12.55 -24.84 23.09
N PRO A 169 -12.41 -25.08 21.76
CA PRO A 169 -11.11 -25.03 21.10
C PRO A 169 -10.67 -23.58 20.88
N SER A 170 -9.43 -23.26 21.27
CA SER A 170 -8.75 -22.02 20.91
C SER A 170 -7.69 -22.32 19.86
N VAL A 171 -7.82 -21.73 18.66
CA VAL A 171 -6.98 -22.03 17.50
C VAL A 171 -6.33 -20.74 16.99
N ALA A 172 -5.02 -20.76 16.84
CA ALA A 172 -4.26 -19.74 16.14
C ALA A 172 -3.66 -20.33 14.86
N VAL A 173 -3.68 -19.57 13.77
CA VAL A 173 -3.06 -19.93 12.49
C VAL A 173 -2.11 -18.82 12.08
N GLU A 174 -0.87 -19.17 11.86
CA GLU A 174 0.19 -18.26 11.41
C GLU A 174 0.82 -18.79 10.12
N ILE A 175 1.30 -17.91 9.26
CA ILE A 175 2.05 -18.31 8.07
C ILE A 175 3.49 -18.55 8.47
N GLU A 176 3.93 -19.80 8.37
CA GLU A 176 5.32 -20.18 8.66
C GLU A 176 6.23 -19.89 7.45
N SER A 177 5.76 -20.23 6.25
CA SER A 177 6.44 -19.85 5.02
C SER A 177 5.44 -19.70 3.87
N TYR A 178 5.68 -18.68 3.06
CA TYR A 178 4.93 -18.45 1.83
C TYR A 178 5.41 -19.39 0.74
N ARG A 179 4.55 -19.67 -0.25
CA ARG A 179 4.97 -20.35 -1.46
C ARG A 179 6.08 -19.56 -2.15
N PRO A 180 7.07 -20.25 -2.73
CA PRO A 180 8.22 -19.61 -3.36
C PRO A 180 7.83 -18.86 -4.64
N PHE A 181 8.67 -17.93 -5.07
CA PHE A 181 8.62 -17.32 -6.39
C PHE A 181 9.68 -17.91 -7.30
N PHE A 182 9.55 -17.68 -8.59
CA PHE A 182 10.49 -18.16 -9.62
C PHE A 182 11.09 -16.98 -10.35
N ILE A 183 12.38 -17.10 -10.68
CA ILE A 183 13.06 -16.12 -11.51
C ILE A 183 13.78 -16.82 -12.64
N LEU A 184 13.58 -16.33 -13.85
CA LEU A 184 14.04 -16.93 -15.09
C LEU A 184 14.67 -15.87 -16.01
N GLY A 185 15.46 -16.32 -17.00
CA GLY A 185 16.08 -15.48 -18.02
C GLY A 185 17.42 -14.92 -17.60
N GLU A 186 17.70 -13.67 -17.95
CA GLU A 186 19.00 -13.03 -17.85
C GLU A 186 19.31 -12.52 -16.42
N VAL A 187 19.44 -13.44 -15.46
CA VAL A 187 19.93 -13.23 -14.10
C VAL A 187 21.12 -14.14 -13.82
N ALA A 188 21.90 -13.84 -12.79
CA ALA A 188 23.09 -14.63 -12.45
C ALA A 188 22.74 -16.07 -12.05
N ALA A 189 21.67 -16.28 -11.29
CA ALA A 189 21.21 -17.58 -10.83
C ALA A 189 19.69 -17.73 -11.02
N PRO A 190 19.21 -18.16 -12.20
CA PRO A 190 17.80 -18.50 -12.39
C PRO A 190 17.39 -19.65 -11.49
N GLY A 191 16.17 -19.61 -10.95
CA GLY A 191 15.70 -20.68 -10.05
C GLY A 191 14.47 -20.30 -9.23
N GLN A 192 14.23 -21.11 -8.21
CA GLN A 192 13.18 -20.94 -7.23
C GLN A 192 13.75 -20.35 -5.95
N TYR A 193 13.06 -19.34 -5.39
CA TYR A 193 13.51 -18.63 -4.21
C TYR A 193 12.39 -18.47 -3.18
N PRO A 194 12.71 -18.45 -1.88
CA PRO A 194 11.72 -18.19 -0.84
C PRO A 194 11.20 -16.77 -0.94
N TYR A 195 9.89 -16.62 -0.82
CA TYR A 195 9.25 -15.31 -0.80
C TYR A 195 9.32 -14.68 0.60
N VAL A 196 9.59 -13.39 0.63
CA VAL A 196 9.55 -12.57 1.85
C VAL A 196 8.51 -11.45 1.65
N PRO A 197 7.66 -11.16 2.66
CA PRO A 197 6.67 -10.10 2.55
C PRO A 197 7.27 -8.75 2.12
N ASN A 198 6.51 -8.01 1.32
CA ASN A 198 6.87 -6.69 0.82
C ASN A 198 8.10 -6.64 -0.11
N MET A 199 8.50 -7.77 -0.71
CA MET A 199 9.58 -7.74 -1.68
C MET A 199 9.11 -7.21 -3.04
N SER A 200 10.03 -6.55 -3.74
CA SER A 200 9.86 -6.07 -5.13
C SER A 200 10.55 -7.00 -6.12
N VAL A 201 10.25 -6.81 -7.40
CA VAL A 201 10.98 -7.47 -8.49
C VAL A 201 12.48 -7.17 -8.42
N GLU A 202 12.87 -5.94 -8.05
CA GLU A 202 14.29 -5.58 -7.88
C GLU A 202 14.96 -6.41 -6.78
N SER A 203 14.29 -6.56 -5.64
CA SER A 203 14.78 -7.40 -4.54
C SER A 203 14.92 -8.86 -4.96
N ALA A 204 13.97 -9.36 -5.75
CA ALA A 204 14.02 -10.72 -6.29
C ALA A 204 15.23 -10.93 -7.21
N VAL A 205 15.49 -9.97 -8.11
CA VAL A 205 16.67 -10.01 -8.97
C VAL A 205 17.97 -9.95 -8.16
N ALA A 206 18.02 -9.11 -7.12
CA ALA A 206 19.19 -9.02 -6.25
C ALA A 206 19.48 -10.35 -5.53
N ILE A 207 18.44 -11.04 -5.03
CA ILE A 207 18.56 -12.36 -4.40
C ILE A 207 19.06 -13.41 -5.39
N ALA A 208 18.67 -13.31 -6.67
CA ALA A 208 19.17 -14.17 -7.76
C ALA A 208 20.59 -13.83 -8.23
N GLY A 209 21.34 -13.02 -7.47
CA GLY A 209 22.72 -12.64 -7.78
C GLY A 209 22.84 -11.48 -8.77
N GLY A 210 21.74 -10.79 -9.08
CA GLY A 210 21.69 -9.63 -9.95
C GLY A 210 21.46 -9.99 -11.43
N PHE A 211 21.46 -8.94 -12.24
CA PHE A 211 21.28 -9.05 -13.69
C PHE A 211 22.54 -9.61 -14.39
N SER A 212 22.36 -10.45 -15.40
CA SER A 212 23.43 -10.82 -16.30
C SER A 212 23.91 -9.62 -17.13
N PRO A 213 25.11 -9.68 -17.77
CA PRO A 213 25.58 -8.61 -18.65
C PRO A 213 24.65 -8.31 -19.84
N ARG A 214 23.84 -9.29 -20.27
CA ARG A 214 22.93 -9.20 -21.41
C ARG A 214 21.50 -8.82 -21.00
N ALA A 215 21.23 -8.66 -19.71
CA ALA A 215 19.90 -8.42 -19.19
C ALA A 215 19.36 -7.04 -19.59
N ARG A 216 18.05 -7.01 -19.83
CA ARG A 216 17.27 -5.79 -19.85
C ARG A 216 17.01 -5.35 -18.40
N ARG A 217 17.35 -4.10 -18.07
CA ARG A 217 17.32 -3.59 -16.68
C ARG A 217 16.24 -2.55 -16.41
N ASP A 218 15.39 -2.26 -17.40
CA ASP A 218 14.33 -1.26 -17.28
C ASP A 218 12.97 -1.87 -16.90
N ARG A 219 12.73 -3.10 -17.37
CA ARG A 219 11.45 -3.80 -17.16
C ARG A 219 11.63 -5.30 -17.21
N VAL A 220 10.72 -6.03 -16.58
CA VAL A 220 10.63 -7.48 -16.60
C VAL A 220 9.23 -7.94 -16.97
N THR A 221 9.09 -9.20 -17.34
CA THR A 221 7.78 -9.82 -17.49
C THR A 221 7.42 -10.56 -16.21
N LEU A 222 6.36 -10.14 -15.54
CA LEU A 222 5.80 -10.77 -14.36
C LEU A 222 4.61 -11.65 -14.77
N THR A 223 4.64 -12.91 -14.41
CA THR A 223 3.51 -13.82 -14.57
C THR A 223 2.95 -14.11 -13.18
N HIS A 224 1.72 -13.67 -12.94
CA HIS A 224 0.96 -13.96 -11.74
C HIS A 224 -0.04 -15.07 -12.01
N THR A 225 -0.12 -16.06 -11.12
CA THR A 225 -1.07 -17.17 -11.24
C THR A 225 -1.94 -17.22 -10.00
N ASP A 226 -3.23 -17.06 -10.20
CA ASP A 226 -4.25 -17.13 -9.16
C ASP A 226 -5.37 -18.13 -9.52
N ALA A 227 -6.44 -18.17 -8.72
CA ALA A 227 -7.57 -19.04 -8.97
C ALA A 227 -8.33 -18.72 -10.28
N SER A 228 -8.15 -17.50 -10.83
CA SER A 228 -8.77 -17.07 -12.09
C SER A 228 -7.95 -17.46 -13.32
N GLY A 229 -6.70 -17.84 -13.12
CA GLY A 229 -5.77 -18.24 -14.18
C GLY A 229 -4.41 -17.54 -14.10
N SER A 230 -3.66 -17.60 -15.21
CA SER A 230 -2.33 -16.99 -15.31
C SER A 230 -2.40 -15.69 -16.11
N SER A 231 -1.96 -14.61 -15.51
CA SER A 231 -1.90 -13.27 -16.11
C SER A 231 -0.45 -12.83 -16.27
N ARG A 232 -0.12 -12.21 -17.41
CA ARG A 232 1.25 -11.79 -17.71
C ARG A 232 1.30 -10.27 -17.94
N TYR A 233 2.25 -9.61 -17.27
CA TYR A 233 2.42 -8.15 -17.32
C TYR A 233 3.88 -7.79 -17.58
N VAL A 234 4.12 -6.70 -18.29
CA VAL A 234 5.44 -6.07 -18.37
C VAL A 234 5.49 -4.94 -17.36
N VAL A 235 6.36 -5.07 -16.37
CA VAL A 235 6.39 -4.20 -15.19
C VAL A 235 7.77 -3.60 -14.93
N PRO A 236 7.86 -2.42 -14.30
CA PRO A 236 9.12 -1.86 -13.82
C PRO A 236 9.65 -2.64 -12.62
N LEU A 237 10.93 -2.47 -12.29
CA LEU A 237 11.61 -3.21 -11.20
C LEU A 237 11.05 -2.92 -9.80
N GLY A 238 10.55 -1.72 -9.57
CA GLY A 238 9.91 -1.36 -8.29
C GLY A 238 8.54 -2.00 -8.04
N THR A 239 8.03 -2.83 -8.97
CA THR A 239 6.74 -3.50 -8.81
C THR A 239 6.81 -4.52 -7.67
N PRO A 240 5.83 -4.51 -6.74
CA PRO A 240 5.73 -5.51 -5.70
C PRO A 240 5.50 -6.91 -6.28
N LEU A 241 6.12 -7.89 -5.66
CA LEU A 241 6.03 -9.30 -6.01
C LEU A 241 5.05 -10.00 -5.06
N SER A 242 4.29 -10.94 -5.60
CA SER A 242 3.41 -11.81 -4.82
C SER A 242 3.97 -13.23 -4.70
N PRO A 243 3.63 -13.98 -3.63
CA PRO A 243 4.03 -15.38 -3.54
C PRO A 243 3.50 -16.19 -4.73
N GLY A 244 4.36 -17.05 -5.29
CA GLY A 244 4.03 -17.88 -6.46
C GLY A 244 4.23 -17.19 -7.81
N ASP A 245 4.64 -15.93 -7.85
CA ASP A 245 4.92 -15.23 -9.09
C ASP A 245 6.14 -15.79 -9.83
N THR A 246 6.13 -15.63 -11.15
CA THR A 246 7.28 -15.92 -12.00
C THR A 246 7.77 -14.63 -12.64
N VAL A 247 9.01 -14.28 -12.37
CA VAL A 247 9.71 -13.12 -12.95
C VAL A 247 10.56 -13.61 -14.11
N PHE A 248 10.36 -13.07 -15.30
CA PHE A 248 11.18 -13.33 -16.46
C PHE A 248 11.96 -12.08 -16.86
N VAL A 249 13.28 -12.16 -16.78
CA VAL A 249 14.21 -11.09 -17.19
C VAL A 249 14.61 -11.33 -18.63
N GLY A 250 14.19 -10.44 -19.52
CA GLY A 250 14.50 -10.53 -20.93
C GLY A 250 15.91 -10.09 -21.26
N GLU A 251 16.36 -10.50 -22.43
CA GLU A 251 17.62 -10.04 -23.03
C GLU A 251 17.48 -8.60 -23.57
N ARG A 252 18.55 -7.84 -23.49
CA ARG A 252 18.64 -6.50 -24.08
C ARG A 252 19.01 -6.65 -25.57
N TRP A 253 18.11 -6.19 -26.43
CA TRP A 253 18.43 -6.02 -27.86
C TRP A 253 19.19 -4.71 -28.05
N PHE A 254 20.20 -4.74 -28.90
CA PHE A 254 21.02 -3.57 -29.23
C PHE A 254 20.26 -2.56 -30.08
#